data_510e7852efe0d89e30af06332448e9a1
#
_entry.id   510e7852efe0d89e30af06332448e9a1
#
_cell.length_a   1.000
_cell.length_b   1.000
_cell.length_c   1.000
_cell.angle_alpha   90.00
_cell.angle_beta   90.00
_cell.angle_gamma   90.00
#
_symmetry.space_group_name_H-M   'P 1'
#
loop_
_entity.id
_entity.type
_entity.pdbx_description
1 polymer ?
#
loop_
_entity_poly.entity_id
_entity_poly.type
_entity_poly.pdbx_seq_one_letter_code
_entity_poly.pdbx_strand_id
1 'polypeptide(L)'
;MALYDLKTLLSENTYPGRGIVIGKSADGKNAMIAYFIMGRSVNSRNRIFEAFDGGMRTKAFDESKLSDPSLIIYNPYLQHGNIDIITNGDQTDTIRDYIKENGEDGCAFIKALHTREFEPDAPNFTPRISGILHYAPEGAFHYQLSILKSNNGNPDACQRYFYSYNPLD
;
A
#
# COMPACT_ATOMS: atom_id res chain seq x y z
N MET A 1 24.75 -6.12 -6.57
CA MET A 1 23.60 -5.24 -6.40
C MET A 1 23.91 -4.29 -5.25
N ALA A 2 23.82 -2.98 -5.42
CA ALA A 2 24.06 -2.05 -4.31
C ALA A 2 22.89 -2.16 -3.33
N LEU A 3 23.19 -2.48 -2.07
CA LEU A 3 22.20 -2.44 -0.99
C LEU A 3 22.08 -0.98 -0.53
N TYR A 4 20.88 -0.45 -0.52
CA TYR A 4 20.59 0.86 0.04
C TYR A 4 20.32 0.73 1.54
N ASP A 5 20.92 1.62 2.33
CA ASP A 5 20.53 1.80 3.73
C ASP A 5 19.23 2.61 3.79
N LEU A 6 18.12 1.92 4.04
CA LEU A 6 16.79 2.54 4.13
C LEU A 6 16.72 3.62 5.21
N LYS A 7 17.43 3.44 6.34
CA LYS A 7 17.45 4.43 7.42
C LYS A 7 18.05 5.73 6.94
N THR A 8 19.22 5.67 6.28
CA THR A 8 19.89 6.84 5.71
C THR A 8 19.01 7.50 4.65
N LEU A 9 18.47 6.72 3.70
CA LEU A 9 17.60 7.26 2.65
C LEU A 9 16.38 8.01 3.19
N LEU A 10 15.74 7.48 4.24
CA LEU A 10 14.58 8.14 4.84
C LEU A 10 14.96 9.35 5.68
N SER A 11 16.10 9.31 6.40
CA SER A 11 16.55 10.42 7.25
C SER A 11 17.04 11.64 6.46
N GLU A 12 17.60 11.42 5.29
CA GLU A 12 18.10 12.47 4.40
C GLU A 12 17.00 13.04 3.47
N ASN A 13 15.84 12.39 3.38
CA ASN A 13 14.73 12.83 2.55
C ASN A 13 13.74 13.66 3.38
N THR A 14 13.67 14.95 3.10
CA THR A 14 12.77 15.88 3.79
C THR A 14 11.28 15.58 3.58
N TYR A 15 10.94 14.84 2.52
CA TYR A 15 9.59 14.37 2.22
C TYR A 15 9.61 12.96 1.64
N PRO A 16 9.74 11.91 2.48
CA PRO A 16 9.75 10.53 2.01
C PRO A 16 8.40 10.06 1.43
N GLY A 17 7.34 10.83 1.60
CA GLY A 17 6.04 10.55 1.03
C GLY A 17 5.38 9.33 1.64
N ARG A 18 5.21 8.27 0.84
CA ARG A 18 4.58 7.01 1.24
C ARG A 18 5.45 5.84 0.77
N GLY A 19 5.53 4.79 1.58
CA GLY A 19 6.27 3.60 1.19
C GLY A 19 5.74 2.33 1.83
N ILE A 20 5.91 1.24 1.09
CA ILE A 20 5.63 -0.12 1.52
C ILE A 20 6.96 -0.88 1.51
N VAL A 21 7.23 -1.59 2.58
CA VAL A 21 8.39 -2.49 2.70
C VAL A 21 7.86 -3.88 3.04
N ILE A 22 8.27 -4.89 2.29
CA ILE A 22 7.96 -6.29 2.55
C ILE A 22 9.28 -7.07 2.61
N GLY A 23 9.41 -7.94 3.58
CA GLY A 23 10.61 -8.74 3.77
C GLY A 23 10.48 -9.79 4.86
N LYS A 24 11.61 -10.38 5.26
CA LYS A 24 11.71 -11.32 6.37
C LYS A 24 12.29 -10.63 7.61
N SER A 25 11.92 -11.12 8.79
CA SER A 25 12.62 -10.80 10.03
C SER A 25 14.07 -11.28 10.00
N ALA A 26 14.93 -10.71 10.85
CA ALA A 26 16.36 -11.07 10.89
C ALA A 26 16.63 -12.55 11.18
N ASP A 27 15.73 -13.23 11.89
CA ASP A 27 15.78 -14.67 12.16
C ASP A 27 15.09 -15.53 11.08
N GLY A 28 14.55 -14.91 10.03
CA GLY A 28 13.88 -15.56 8.91
C GLY A 28 12.51 -16.16 9.22
N LYS A 29 11.99 -16.03 10.46
CA LYS A 29 10.79 -16.75 10.92
C LYS A 29 9.48 -16.03 10.60
N ASN A 30 9.52 -14.71 10.39
CA ASN A 30 8.34 -13.91 10.18
C ASN A 30 8.41 -13.14 8.87
N ALA A 31 7.30 -13.06 8.16
CA ALA A 31 7.10 -12.06 7.14
C ALA A 31 6.89 -10.69 7.82
N MET A 32 7.52 -9.68 7.28
CA MET A 32 7.46 -8.31 7.82
C MET A 32 6.86 -7.38 6.77
N ILE A 33 5.85 -6.62 7.18
CA ILE A 33 5.28 -5.56 6.37
C ILE A 33 5.40 -4.27 7.15
N ALA A 34 5.91 -3.22 6.49
CA ALA A 34 5.90 -1.87 7.03
C ALA A 34 5.29 -0.90 6.04
N TYR A 35 4.46 -0.02 6.54
CA TYR A 35 3.89 1.09 5.79
C TYR A 35 4.16 2.39 6.52
N PHE A 36 4.68 3.37 5.80
CA PHE A 36 4.84 4.72 6.31
C PHE A 36 4.17 5.74 5.40
N ILE A 37 3.73 6.83 5.99
CA ILE A 37 3.02 7.89 5.28
C ILE A 37 3.35 9.25 5.87
N MET A 38 3.62 10.21 5.00
CA MET A 38 3.78 11.61 5.32
C MET A 38 2.83 12.46 4.47
N GLY A 39 1.97 13.22 5.13
CA GLY A 39 1.05 14.14 4.46
C GLY A 39 1.71 15.48 4.13
N ARG A 40 1.30 16.12 3.02
CA ARG A 40 1.74 17.47 2.63
C ARG A 40 0.92 18.58 3.30
N SER A 41 -0.40 18.43 3.35
CA SER A 41 -1.32 19.41 3.93
C SER A 41 -1.59 19.16 5.41
N VAL A 42 -2.16 20.14 6.10
CA VAL A 42 -2.63 20.00 7.48
C VAL A 42 -3.66 18.88 7.57
N ASN A 43 -4.63 18.84 6.65
CA ASN A 43 -5.64 17.77 6.59
C ASN A 43 -4.99 16.38 6.42
N SER A 44 -4.06 16.23 5.48
CA SER A 44 -3.41 14.94 5.24
C SER A 44 -2.46 14.49 6.36
N ARG A 45 -2.00 15.39 7.23
CA ARG A 45 -1.21 15.07 8.44
C ARG A 45 -2.07 14.74 9.65
N ASN A 46 -3.35 15.11 9.62
CA ASN A 46 -4.30 14.91 10.71
C ASN A 46 -4.84 13.48 10.72
N ARG A 47 -3.95 12.47 10.86
CA ARG A 47 -4.38 11.07 10.91
C ARG A 47 -3.45 10.21 11.76
N ILE A 48 -4.03 9.15 12.29
CA ILE A 48 -3.36 8.09 13.01
C ILE A 48 -3.80 6.74 12.44
N PHE A 49 -3.07 5.70 12.76
CA PHE A 49 -3.46 4.33 12.50
C PHE A 49 -4.22 3.75 13.68
N GLU A 50 -5.29 3.04 13.41
CA GLU A 50 -6.08 2.30 14.37
C GLU A 50 -6.21 0.85 13.91
N ALA A 51 -5.72 -0.09 14.74
CA ALA A 51 -5.85 -1.51 14.46
C ALA A 51 -7.25 -2.01 14.81
N PHE A 52 -7.75 -2.97 14.05
CA PHE A 52 -8.96 -3.72 14.31
C PHE A 52 -8.74 -5.18 13.90
N ASP A 53 -9.67 -6.06 14.23
CA ASP A 53 -9.54 -7.47 13.87
C ASP A 53 -9.48 -7.67 12.35
N GLY A 54 -8.38 -8.28 11.89
CA GLY A 54 -8.10 -8.49 10.48
C GLY A 54 -7.65 -7.27 9.69
N GLY A 55 -7.30 -6.14 10.34
CA GLY A 55 -6.86 -4.98 9.57
C GLY A 55 -6.37 -3.78 10.38
N MET A 56 -6.13 -2.72 9.64
CA MET A 56 -5.77 -1.40 10.15
C MET A 56 -6.46 -0.34 9.31
N ARG A 57 -6.96 0.71 9.94
CA ARG A 57 -7.52 1.87 9.26
C ARG A 57 -6.82 3.16 9.66
N THR A 58 -6.87 4.15 8.80
CA THR A 58 -6.55 5.52 9.15
C THR A 58 -7.80 6.17 9.76
N LYS A 59 -7.60 7.05 10.72
CA LYS A 59 -8.65 7.95 11.23
C LYS A 59 -8.07 9.32 11.54
N ALA A 60 -8.93 10.33 11.67
CA ALA A 60 -8.50 11.65 12.07
C ALA A 60 -7.88 11.60 13.47
N PHE A 61 -6.76 12.30 13.66
CA PHE A 61 -6.19 12.55 14.98
C PHE A 61 -7.07 13.55 15.76
N ASP A 62 -7.55 14.58 15.07
CA ASP A 62 -8.43 15.62 15.59
C ASP A 62 -9.62 15.76 14.62
N GLU A 63 -10.78 15.25 15.01
CA GLU A 63 -11.99 15.25 14.18
C GLU A 63 -12.45 16.68 13.82
N SER A 64 -12.17 17.67 14.69
CA SER A 64 -12.55 19.06 14.43
C SER A 64 -11.78 19.70 13.27
N LYS A 65 -10.65 19.10 12.87
CA LYS A 65 -9.79 19.55 11.77
C LYS A 65 -9.95 18.72 10.50
N LEU A 66 -10.85 17.76 10.49
CA LEU A 66 -11.12 16.93 9.33
C LEU A 66 -11.97 17.71 8.32
N SER A 67 -11.37 18.13 7.21
CA SER A 67 -12.07 18.88 6.17
C SER A 67 -12.59 17.98 5.04
N ASP A 68 -11.80 17.01 4.61
CA ASP A 68 -12.17 16.05 3.56
C ASP A 68 -11.59 14.66 3.90
N PRO A 69 -12.45 13.68 4.22
CA PRO A 69 -12.00 12.33 4.54
C PRO A 69 -11.63 11.49 3.32
N SER A 70 -12.07 11.83 2.12
CA SER A 70 -12.11 10.94 0.95
C SER A 70 -10.74 10.36 0.54
N LEU A 71 -9.67 11.15 0.74
CA LEU A 71 -8.29 10.73 0.39
C LEU A 71 -7.41 10.41 1.59
N ILE A 72 -7.96 10.52 2.81
CA ILE A 72 -7.16 10.35 4.03
C ILE A 72 -7.69 9.26 4.97
N ILE A 73 -8.97 8.89 4.85
CA ILE A 73 -9.60 7.82 5.65
C ILE A 73 -9.80 6.60 4.76
N TYR A 74 -9.04 5.53 5.04
CA TYR A 74 -9.06 4.27 4.30
C TYR A 74 -8.45 3.16 5.15
N ASN A 75 -8.50 1.92 4.67
CA ASN A 75 -7.83 0.78 5.28
C ASN A 75 -6.46 0.58 4.61
N PRO A 76 -5.33 1.02 5.20
CA PRO A 76 -4.02 0.77 4.61
C PRO A 76 -3.61 -0.70 4.63
N TYR A 77 -4.18 -1.50 5.53
CA TYR A 77 -3.90 -2.93 5.66
C TYR A 77 -5.16 -3.72 5.93
N LEU A 78 -5.33 -4.82 5.21
CA LEU A 78 -6.38 -5.83 5.43
C LEU A 78 -5.81 -7.23 5.26
N GLN A 79 -6.26 -8.15 6.12
CA GLN A 79 -6.01 -9.58 5.99
C GLN A 79 -7.24 -10.28 5.42
N HIS A 80 -7.03 -11.22 4.52
CA HIS A 80 -8.06 -12.09 3.97
C HIS A 80 -7.52 -13.52 3.81
N GLY A 81 -7.91 -14.42 4.72
CA GLY A 81 -7.39 -15.79 4.73
C GLY A 81 -5.87 -15.81 4.95
N ASN A 82 -5.15 -16.37 3.97
CA ASN A 82 -3.68 -16.43 3.95
C ASN A 82 -3.04 -15.29 3.13
N ILE A 83 -3.74 -14.17 2.99
CA ILE A 83 -3.31 -13.04 2.18
C ILE A 83 -3.30 -11.78 3.04
N ASP A 84 -2.21 -11.03 2.97
CA ASP A 84 -2.10 -9.68 3.51
C ASP A 84 -2.07 -8.67 2.36
N ILE A 85 -2.88 -7.62 2.47
CA ILE A 85 -3.00 -6.55 1.48
C ILE A 85 -2.59 -5.25 2.14
N ILE A 86 -1.67 -4.50 1.53
CA ILE A 86 -1.22 -3.21 2.05
C ILE A 86 -1.16 -2.17 0.95
N THR A 87 -1.75 -1.00 1.16
CA THR A 87 -1.79 0.07 0.17
C THR A 87 -1.76 1.46 0.81
N ASN A 88 -1.61 2.48 -0.03
CA ASN A 88 -1.66 3.87 0.40
C ASN A 88 -3.01 4.57 0.19
N GLY A 89 -4.08 3.81 -0.01
CA GLY A 89 -5.42 4.37 -0.26
C GLY A 89 -6.53 3.31 -0.19
N ASP A 90 -7.70 3.65 -0.67
CA ASP A 90 -8.91 2.82 -0.65
C ASP A 90 -8.87 1.60 -1.59
N GLN A 91 -7.84 1.49 -2.43
CA GLN A 91 -7.66 0.30 -3.27
C GLN A 91 -7.38 -0.99 -2.49
N THR A 92 -7.08 -0.92 -1.19
CA THR A 92 -7.01 -2.10 -0.31
C THR A 92 -8.33 -2.85 -0.31
N ASP A 93 -9.42 -2.11 -0.13
CA ASP A 93 -10.77 -2.68 -0.17
C ASP A 93 -11.10 -3.24 -1.57
N THR A 94 -10.71 -2.53 -2.64
CA THR A 94 -10.90 -3.01 -4.02
C THR A 94 -10.23 -4.37 -4.25
N ILE A 95 -8.97 -4.53 -3.78
CA ILE A 95 -8.24 -5.79 -3.93
C ILE A 95 -8.91 -6.91 -3.11
N ARG A 96 -9.21 -6.64 -1.83
CA ARG A 96 -9.88 -7.61 -0.95
C ARG A 96 -11.22 -8.07 -1.53
N ASP A 97 -12.06 -7.14 -1.96
CA ASP A 97 -13.40 -7.43 -2.44
C ASP A 97 -13.34 -8.21 -3.75
N TYR A 98 -12.43 -7.86 -4.65
CA TYR A 98 -12.21 -8.63 -5.87
C TYR A 98 -11.82 -10.08 -5.58
N ILE A 99 -10.88 -10.32 -4.65
CA ILE A 99 -10.45 -11.67 -4.26
C ILE A 99 -11.59 -12.42 -3.59
N LYS A 100 -12.36 -11.76 -2.74
CA LYS A 100 -13.52 -12.36 -2.04
C LYS A 100 -14.60 -12.81 -3.03
N GLU A 101 -14.85 -12.05 -4.07
CA GLU A 101 -15.89 -12.35 -5.07
C GLU A 101 -15.45 -13.33 -6.14
N ASN A 102 -14.19 -13.27 -6.56
CA ASN A 102 -13.69 -14.00 -7.74
C ASN A 102 -12.68 -15.11 -7.39
N GLY A 103 -12.23 -15.17 -6.14
CA GLY A 103 -11.15 -16.05 -5.72
C GLY A 103 -9.76 -15.52 -6.09
N GLU A 104 -8.73 -16.20 -5.56
CA GLU A 104 -7.32 -15.91 -5.86
C GLU A 104 -6.82 -16.89 -6.92
N ASP A 105 -6.48 -16.37 -8.10
CA ASP A 105 -5.99 -17.15 -9.25
C ASP A 105 -4.56 -16.77 -9.69
N GLY A 106 -3.80 -16.11 -8.81
CA GLY A 106 -2.46 -15.59 -9.08
C GLY A 106 -2.44 -14.29 -9.92
N CYS A 107 -3.59 -13.90 -10.49
CA CYS A 107 -3.77 -12.66 -11.24
C CYS A 107 -4.79 -11.71 -10.61
N ALA A 108 -5.45 -12.11 -9.52
CA ALA A 108 -6.51 -11.34 -8.88
C ALA A 108 -6.06 -9.94 -8.48
N PHE A 109 -4.83 -9.80 -7.95
CA PHE A 109 -4.22 -8.50 -7.63
C PHE A 109 -4.16 -7.55 -8.83
N ILE A 110 -3.69 -8.06 -9.98
CA ILE A 110 -3.58 -7.30 -11.21
C ILE A 110 -4.98 -6.94 -11.73
N LYS A 111 -5.90 -7.90 -11.76
CA LYS A 111 -7.28 -7.71 -12.24
C LYS A 111 -8.03 -6.68 -11.41
N ALA A 112 -7.93 -6.74 -10.09
CA ALA A 112 -8.51 -5.77 -9.18
C ALA A 112 -8.01 -4.35 -9.47
N LEU A 113 -6.70 -4.18 -9.63
CA LEU A 113 -6.08 -2.89 -9.86
C LEU A 113 -6.24 -2.35 -11.29
N HIS A 114 -6.70 -3.16 -12.25
CA HIS A 114 -7.08 -2.65 -13.58
C HIS A 114 -8.25 -1.67 -13.52
N THR A 115 -9.10 -1.74 -12.50
CA THR A 115 -10.22 -0.83 -12.28
C THR A 115 -9.82 0.47 -11.60
N ARG A 116 -8.55 0.61 -11.20
CA ARG A 116 -8.05 1.74 -10.41
C ARG A 116 -7.02 2.54 -11.20
N GLU A 117 -6.87 3.79 -10.79
CA GLU A 117 -5.89 4.73 -11.30
C GLU A 117 -5.14 5.38 -10.12
N PHE A 118 -4.29 6.36 -10.38
CA PHE A 118 -3.69 7.24 -9.37
C PHE A 118 -4.75 8.04 -8.60
N GLU A 119 -4.36 8.73 -7.53
CA GLU A 119 -5.31 9.56 -6.75
C GLU A 119 -5.77 10.79 -7.57
N PRO A 120 -7.07 11.16 -7.50
CA PRO A 120 -7.61 12.31 -8.22
C PRO A 120 -7.30 13.63 -7.51
N ASP A 121 -6.08 13.81 -7.02
CA ASP A 121 -5.61 14.97 -6.25
C ASP A 121 -4.82 15.98 -7.10
N ALA A 122 -5.40 16.42 -8.21
CA ALA A 122 -4.76 17.42 -9.08
C ALA A 122 -4.18 18.62 -8.28
N PRO A 123 -3.02 19.13 -8.66
CA PRO A 123 -2.16 18.74 -9.79
C PRO A 123 -1.17 17.62 -9.48
N ASN A 124 -1.23 17.00 -8.31
CA ASN A 124 -0.22 16.04 -7.84
C ASN A 124 -0.37 14.67 -8.49
N PHE A 125 -1.61 14.23 -8.75
CA PHE A 125 -1.91 12.90 -9.24
C PHE A 125 -1.11 11.82 -8.48
N THR A 126 -1.26 11.84 -7.14
CA THR A 126 -0.46 11.02 -6.23
C THR A 126 -0.52 9.55 -6.64
N PRO A 127 0.63 8.89 -6.86
CA PRO A 127 0.65 7.49 -7.23
C PRO A 127 0.01 6.60 -6.17
N ARG A 128 -0.78 5.62 -6.60
CA ARG A 128 -1.23 4.54 -5.74
C ARG A 128 -0.16 3.45 -5.71
N ILE A 129 0.30 3.10 -4.52
CA ILE A 129 1.20 1.98 -4.29
C ILE A 129 0.46 0.89 -3.56
N SER A 130 0.69 -0.35 -3.95
CA SER A 130 0.02 -1.50 -3.36
C SER A 130 1.00 -2.67 -3.22
N GLY A 131 0.79 -3.46 -2.16
CA GLY A 131 1.46 -4.73 -1.95
C GLY A 131 0.46 -5.80 -1.58
N ILE A 132 0.71 -7.02 -2.02
CA ILE A 132 -0.01 -8.22 -1.61
C ILE A 132 1.00 -9.30 -1.26
N LEU A 133 0.75 -10.00 -0.17
CA LEU A 133 1.60 -11.06 0.35
C LEU A 133 0.76 -12.31 0.50
N HIS A 134 1.23 -13.41 -0.07
CA HIS A 134 0.58 -14.71 -0.02
C HIS A 134 1.41 -15.65 0.84
N TYR A 135 0.82 -16.15 1.91
CA TYR A 135 1.43 -17.15 2.75
C TYR A 135 1.25 -18.55 2.16
N ALA A 136 2.35 -19.30 2.12
CA ALA A 136 2.38 -20.70 1.76
C ALA A 136 2.65 -21.57 3.00
N PRO A 137 2.43 -22.88 2.93
CA PRO A 137 2.83 -23.81 3.98
C PRO A 137 4.31 -23.65 4.37
N GLU A 138 4.64 -24.04 5.61
CA GLU A 138 6.01 -24.01 6.14
C GLU A 138 6.64 -22.61 6.29
N GLY A 139 5.81 -21.56 6.33
CA GLY A 139 6.28 -20.18 6.54
C GLY A 139 6.89 -19.52 5.29
N ALA A 140 6.82 -20.20 4.14
CA ALA A 140 7.16 -19.56 2.87
C ALA A 140 6.13 -18.49 2.52
N PHE A 141 6.54 -17.49 1.76
CA PHE A 141 5.62 -16.50 1.18
C PHE A 141 6.15 -15.97 -0.14
N HIS A 142 5.26 -15.47 -0.96
CA HIS A 142 5.60 -14.64 -2.12
C HIS A 142 4.80 -13.35 -2.06
N TYR A 143 5.24 -12.33 -2.77
CA TYR A 143 4.57 -11.04 -2.75
C TYR A 143 4.62 -10.35 -4.10
N GLN A 144 3.66 -9.47 -4.31
CA GLN A 144 3.60 -8.60 -5.47
C GLN A 144 3.53 -7.14 -5.01
N LEU A 145 4.11 -6.27 -5.80
CA LEU A 145 4.04 -4.82 -5.62
C LEU A 145 3.44 -4.17 -6.87
N SER A 146 2.75 -3.06 -6.70
CA SER A 146 2.18 -2.29 -7.81
C SER A 146 2.35 -0.80 -7.60
N ILE A 147 2.52 -0.10 -8.72
CA ILE A 147 2.47 1.35 -8.79
C ILE A 147 1.52 1.76 -9.92
N LEU A 148 0.50 2.55 -9.59
CA LEU A 148 -0.38 3.22 -10.54
C LEU A 148 -0.06 4.71 -10.50
N LYS A 149 0.38 5.28 -11.60
CA LYS A 149 0.75 6.70 -11.65
C LYS A 149 0.30 7.37 -12.94
N SER A 150 0.14 8.69 -12.91
CA SER A 150 -0.11 9.45 -14.12
C SER A 150 1.10 9.41 -15.07
N ASN A 151 0.83 9.44 -16.37
CA ASN A 151 1.88 9.58 -17.37
C ASN A 151 2.26 11.05 -17.49
N ASN A 152 3.38 11.45 -16.85
CA ASN A 152 3.89 12.83 -16.85
C ASN A 152 2.85 13.90 -16.44
N GLY A 153 1.99 13.59 -15.46
CA GLY A 153 0.96 14.51 -15.00
C GLY A 153 -0.28 14.60 -15.90
N ASN A 154 -0.40 13.71 -16.90
CA ASN A 154 -1.61 13.64 -17.71
C ASN A 154 -2.76 12.99 -16.89
N PRO A 155 -3.90 13.68 -16.67
CA PRO A 155 -5.02 13.15 -15.90
C PRO A 155 -5.73 11.97 -16.57
N ASP A 156 -5.60 11.83 -17.88
CA ASP A 156 -6.32 10.83 -18.69
C ASP A 156 -5.46 9.60 -19.02
N ALA A 157 -4.23 9.52 -18.48
CA ALA A 157 -3.31 8.44 -18.79
C ALA A 157 -2.67 7.85 -17.53
N CYS A 158 -3.07 6.63 -17.19
CA CYS A 158 -2.50 5.86 -16.08
C CYS A 158 -1.50 4.82 -16.55
N GLN A 159 -0.28 4.93 -16.03
CA GLN A 159 0.75 3.88 -16.14
C GLN A 159 0.60 2.90 -14.99
N ARG A 160 0.61 1.59 -15.30
CA ARG A 160 0.45 0.50 -14.35
C ARG A 160 1.68 -0.39 -14.36
N TYR A 161 2.30 -0.54 -13.20
CA TYR A 161 3.47 -1.38 -12.99
C TYR A 161 3.15 -2.45 -11.97
N PHE A 162 3.52 -3.69 -12.27
CA PHE A 162 3.35 -4.85 -11.39
C PHE A 162 4.65 -5.62 -11.33
N TYR A 163 5.02 -6.02 -10.12
CA TYR A 163 6.25 -6.74 -9.82
C TYR A 163 5.93 -7.93 -8.93
N SER A 164 6.52 -9.09 -9.21
CA SER A 164 6.36 -10.30 -8.40
C SER A 164 7.72 -10.75 -7.88
N TYR A 165 7.76 -11.11 -6.61
CA TYR A 165 8.97 -11.48 -5.90
C TYR A 165 8.77 -12.68 -5.01
N ASN A 166 9.83 -13.50 -4.89
CA ASN A 166 10.03 -14.39 -3.75
C ASN A 166 10.98 -13.69 -2.77
N PRO A 167 10.85 -13.94 -1.45
CA PRO A 167 11.79 -13.37 -0.49
C PRO A 167 13.21 -13.89 -0.80
N LEU A 168 14.19 -13.01 -0.66
CA LEU A 168 15.59 -13.39 -0.70
C LEU A 168 15.93 -14.09 0.61
N ASP A 169 16.68 -15.18 0.52
CA ASP A 169 17.27 -15.90 1.65
C ASP A 169 18.45 -15.14 2.24
#